data_2290cd3b29de16e14ce739398226009c
#
_entry.id   2290cd3b29de16e14ce739398226009c
#
_cell.length_a   1.000
_cell.length_b   1.000
_cell.length_c   1.000
_cell.angle_alpha   90.00
_cell.angle_beta   90.00
_cell.angle_gamma   90.00
#
_symmetry.space_group_name_H-M   'P 1'
#
loop_
_entity.id
_entity.type
_entity.pdbx_description
1 polymer ?
#
loop_
_entity_poly.entity_id
_entity_poly.type
_entity_poly.pdbx_seq_one_letter_code
_entity_poly.pdbx_strand_id
1 'polypeptide(L)'
;VIEAFDNEGSNSYAISDTVADIAAANEAALTPAATVTATGNANATQATTLAGFTKAVTFSVEDGGSEILVAGSVVMNEAVDITVTGNISVDNATTIDDWTNSGTNSYAISDDADQIAASNDGVLGKATAITAQTAATVSEAATIAGFTTDVTFDVEGAAADLASASATAMAEARHITATDNVTVALAQKMDTWVNSGNDVYAISDTAAILALGSSAAAVGNASGVE
;
A
#
# COMPACT_ATOMS: atom_id res chain seq x y z
N VAL A 1 25.96 34.24 14.49
CA VAL A 1 27.37 34.69 14.70
C VAL A 1 27.97 35.22 13.41
N ILE A 2 27.70 34.59 12.24
CA ILE A 2 28.24 35.07 10.94
C ILE A 2 27.69 36.46 10.58
N GLU A 3 26.44 36.76 10.94
CA GLU A 3 25.76 38.02 10.72
C GLU A 3 26.37 39.20 11.52
N ALA A 4 27.12 38.89 12.59
CA ALA A 4 27.77 39.88 13.42
C ALA A 4 29.13 40.36 12.85
N PHE A 5 29.57 39.80 11.71
CA PHE A 5 30.75 40.28 11.04
C PHE A 5 30.44 41.54 10.23
N ASP A 6 31.03 42.65 10.64
CA ASP A 6 30.94 43.92 9.93
C ASP A 6 31.95 43.89 8.76
N ASN A 7 31.43 43.52 7.57
CA ASN A 7 32.19 43.54 6.32
C ASN A 7 31.50 44.44 5.30
N GLU A 8 32.23 44.93 4.31
CA GLU A 8 31.70 45.80 3.25
C GLU A 8 30.87 45.04 2.17
N GLY A 9 30.71 43.71 2.31
CA GLY A 9 29.99 42.85 1.37
C GLY A 9 28.80 42.15 1.98
N SER A 10 28.04 41.46 1.13
CA SER A 10 26.95 40.59 1.58
C SER A 10 27.48 39.22 2.04
N ASN A 11 27.15 38.81 3.24
CA ASN A 11 27.43 37.46 3.71
C ASN A 11 26.46 36.47 3.03
N SER A 12 27.02 35.43 2.40
CA SER A 12 26.25 34.34 1.83
C SER A 12 26.71 33.02 2.42
N TYR A 13 25.83 32.26 3.01
CA TYR A 13 26.11 30.96 3.62
C TYR A 13 24.95 30.02 3.44
N ALA A 14 25.22 28.73 3.51
CA ALA A 14 24.20 27.68 3.58
C ALA A 14 24.14 27.13 5.02
N ILE A 15 22.94 26.79 5.45
CA ILE A 15 22.71 26.09 6.72
C ILE A 15 22.32 24.65 6.40
N SER A 16 22.98 23.70 7.07
CA SER A 16 22.61 22.29 7.05
C SER A 16 22.75 21.78 8.47
N ASP A 17 21.64 21.34 9.06
CA ASP A 17 21.58 20.84 10.44
C ASP A 17 20.46 19.81 10.59
N THR A 18 20.34 19.20 11.75
CA THR A 18 19.27 18.25 12.00
C THR A 18 17.89 18.90 11.93
N VAL A 19 16.86 18.11 11.58
CA VAL A 19 15.45 18.56 11.62
C VAL A 19 15.12 19.23 12.96
N ALA A 20 15.57 18.64 14.08
CA ALA A 20 15.28 19.16 15.42
C ALA A 20 15.92 20.55 15.65
N ASP A 21 17.17 20.73 15.22
CA ASP A 21 17.90 22.00 15.42
C ASP A 21 17.35 23.10 14.51
N ILE A 22 17.01 22.77 13.25
CA ILE A 22 16.37 23.74 12.35
C ILE A 22 14.97 24.10 12.85
N ALA A 23 14.16 23.15 13.29
CA ALA A 23 12.82 23.42 13.82
C ALA A 23 12.83 24.26 15.11
N ALA A 24 13.89 24.16 15.90
CA ALA A 24 14.11 24.98 17.09
C ALA A 24 14.78 26.32 16.82
N ALA A 25 15.24 26.57 15.58
CA ALA A 25 16.00 27.78 15.23
C ALA A 25 15.11 29.03 15.27
N ASN A 26 15.76 30.18 15.56
CA ASN A 26 15.13 31.47 15.36
C ASN A 26 15.12 31.83 13.86
N GLU A 27 13.98 32.21 13.35
CA GLU A 27 13.81 32.57 11.93
C GLU A 27 14.81 33.66 11.47
N ALA A 28 15.14 34.62 12.34
CA ALA A 28 16.16 35.65 12.04
C ALA A 28 17.51 35.05 11.71
N ALA A 29 17.84 33.86 12.23
CA ALA A 29 19.11 33.17 11.91
C ALA A 29 19.03 32.41 10.56
N LEU A 30 17.86 32.05 10.11
CA LEU A 30 17.64 31.31 8.86
C LEU A 30 17.49 32.24 7.64
N THR A 31 16.87 33.42 7.84
CA THR A 31 16.50 34.34 6.77
C THR A 31 17.67 34.78 5.88
N PRO A 32 18.90 35.08 6.41
CA PRO A 32 20.04 35.52 5.60
C PRO A 32 20.72 34.37 4.84
N ALA A 33 20.43 33.11 5.18
CA ALA A 33 21.07 31.97 4.52
C ALA A 33 20.64 31.88 3.04
N ALA A 34 21.56 31.51 2.17
CA ALA A 34 21.23 31.21 0.77
C ALA A 34 20.30 30.01 0.66
N THR A 35 20.63 28.93 1.37
CA THR A 35 19.83 27.72 1.48
C THR A 35 19.77 27.23 2.92
N VAL A 36 18.67 26.60 3.30
CA VAL A 36 18.51 25.90 4.58
C VAL A 36 18.06 24.48 4.30
N THR A 37 18.81 23.51 4.81
CA THR A 37 18.50 22.07 4.64
C THR A 37 18.44 21.42 6.01
N ALA A 38 17.27 20.83 6.33
CA ALA A 38 17.10 19.99 7.49
C ALA A 38 17.50 18.55 7.11
N THR A 39 18.44 17.97 7.85
CA THR A 39 18.95 16.61 7.61
C THR A 39 18.22 15.60 8.47
N GLY A 40 17.93 14.42 7.89
CA GLY A 40 17.03 13.42 8.45
C GLY A 40 15.59 13.70 8.07
N ASN A 41 14.68 12.82 8.53
CA ASN A 41 13.26 12.95 8.25
C ASN A 41 12.55 13.70 9.37
N ALA A 42 11.68 14.62 9.00
CA ALA A 42 10.80 15.32 9.93
C ALA A 42 9.54 14.47 10.20
N ASN A 43 9.07 14.44 11.44
CA ASN A 43 7.70 14.04 11.68
C ASN A 43 6.72 15.16 11.24
N ALA A 44 5.44 14.88 11.15
CA ALA A 44 4.41 15.80 10.67
C ALA A 44 4.36 17.12 11.47
N THR A 45 4.58 17.07 12.80
CA THR A 45 4.65 18.27 13.65
C THR A 45 5.88 19.12 13.33
N GLN A 46 7.03 18.52 13.16
CA GLN A 46 8.26 19.21 12.77
C GLN A 46 8.12 19.79 11.35
N ALA A 47 7.57 19.02 10.42
CA ALA A 47 7.29 19.47 9.05
C ALA A 47 6.41 20.73 9.04
N THR A 48 5.36 20.78 9.88
CA THR A 48 4.52 21.96 10.05
C THR A 48 5.32 23.17 10.52
N THR A 49 6.27 22.98 11.42
CA THR A 49 7.17 24.05 11.90
C THR A 49 8.09 24.52 10.78
N LEU A 50 8.72 23.57 10.05
CA LEU A 50 9.66 23.89 8.97
C LEU A 50 9.00 24.61 7.80
N ALA A 51 7.80 24.18 7.40
CA ALA A 51 6.99 24.82 6.36
C ALA A 51 6.47 26.20 6.79
N GLY A 52 6.40 26.47 8.09
CA GLY A 52 5.98 27.75 8.66
C GLY A 52 7.04 28.85 8.60
N PHE A 53 8.30 28.54 8.34
CA PHE A 53 9.34 29.56 8.21
C PHE A 53 9.17 30.37 6.92
N THR A 54 9.43 31.67 6.98
CA THR A 54 9.44 32.56 5.78
C THR A 54 10.57 32.16 4.82
N LYS A 55 11.69 31.70 5.38
CA LYS A 55 12.78 31.11 4.62
C LYS A 55 12.47 29.67 4.26
N ALA A 56 12.42 29.37 2.98
CA ALA A 56 12.20 28.01 2.50
C ALA A 56 13.28 27.06 3.08
N VAL A 57 12.82 25.96 3.68
CA VAL A 57 13.65 24.89 4.23
C VAL A 57 13.45 23.65 3.37
N THR A 58 14.54 23.01 2.97
CA THR A 58 14.51 21.71 2.30
C THR A 58 14.43 20.61 3.35
N PHE A 59 13.41 19.76 3.34
CA PHE A 59 13.21 18.66 4.29
C PHE A 59 12.44 17.50 3.65
N SER A 60 12.58 16.30 4.20
CA SER A 60 11.73 15.14 3.91
C SER A 60 10.93 14.75 5.15
N VAL A 61 9.81 14.06 4.96
CA VAL A 61 8.89 13.68 6.03
C VAL A 61 8.82 12.15 6.17
N GLU A 62 8.79 11.68 7.44
CA GLU A 62 8.48 10.29 7.77
C GLU A 62 7.63 10.26 9.04
N ASP A 63 6.38 9.77 8.92
CA ASP A 63 5.47 9.66 10.05
C ASP A 63 4.33 8.67 9.74
N GLY A 64 3.43 8.44 10.70
CA GLY A 64 2.20 7.69 10.49
C GLY A 64 1.26 8.37 9.49
N GLY A 65 0.47 7.56 8.77
CA GLY A 65 -0.46 8.08 7.76
C GLY A 65 -1.45 9.10 8.30
N SER A 66 -1.96 8.90 9.53
CA SER A 66 -2.90 9.82 10.18
C SER A 66 -2.26 11.18 10.47
N GLU A 67 -1.02 11.21 10.96
CA GLU A 67 -0.29 12.42 11.30
C GLU A 67 0.04 13.23 10.03
N ILE A 68 0.47 12.54 8.98
CA ILE A 68 0.78 13.13 7.67
C ILE A 68 -0.48 13.74 7.04
N LEU A 69 -1.61 13.03 7.06
CA LEU A 69 -2.88 13.53 6.53
C LEU A 69 -3.45 14.72 7.32
N VAL A 70 -3.27 14.73 8.65
CA VAL A 70 -3.67 15.85 9.51
C VAL A 70 -2.85 17.11 9.22
N ALA A 71 -1.55 16.99 8.97
CA ALA A 71 -0.70 18.11 8.56
C ALA A 71 -1.12 18.68 7.19
N GLY A 72 -1.57 17.82 6.30
CA GLY A 72 -2.26 18.18 5.05
C GLY A 72 -1.34 18.69 3.93
N SER A 73 -1.95 18.89 2.77
CA SER A 73 -1.23 19.20 1.52
C SER A 73 -0.41 20.49 1.58
N VAL A 74 -0.85 21.51 2.33
CA VAL A 74 -0.11 22.79 2.44
C VAL A 74 1.29 22.58 3.01
N VAL A 75 1.43 21.72 4.03
CA VAL A 75 2.71 21.38 4.64
C VAL A 75 3.47 20.37 3.79
N MET A 76 2.77 19.33 3.34
CA MET A 76 3.40 18.19 2.65
C MET A 76 3.91 18.55 1.25
N ASN A 77 3.29 19.52 0.56
CA ASN A 77 3.80 20.00 -0.74
C ASN A 77 5.13 20.74 -0.64
N GLU A 78 5.53 21.21 0.54
CA GLU A 78 6.85 21.82 0.77
C GLU A 78 7.95 20.77 1.02
N ALA A 79 7.59 19.52 1.32
CA ALA A 79 8.54 18.43 1.52
C ALA A 79 9.21 17.99 0.20
N VAL A 80 10.38 17.39 0.31
CA VAL A 80 11.00 16.66 -0.81
C VAL A 80 10.32 15.31 -0.93
N ASP A 81 10.60 14.39 -0.01
CA ASP A 81 10.02 13.05 0.00
C ASP A 81 9.09 12.88 1.19
N ILE A 82 8.06 12.04 1.01
CA ILE A 82 7.12 11.66 2.05
C ILE A 82 7.14 10.14 2.19
N THR A 83 7.50 9.68 3.38
CA THR A 83 7.46 8.26 3.74
C THR A 83 6.40 8.04 4.81
N VAL A 84 5.39 7.27 4.48
CA VAL A 84 4.35 6.87 5.41
C VAL A 84 4.78 5.60 6.14
N THR A 85 4.83 5.65 7.46
CA THR A 85 5.06 4.47 8.29
C THR A 85 3.74 3.73 8.55
N GLY A 86 3.77 2.39 8.45
CA GLY A 86 2.57 1.57 8.55
C GLY A 86 1.75 1.55 7.26
N ASN A 87 0.58 0.93 7.34
CA ASN A 87 -0.33 0.79 6.21
C ASN A 87 -1.38 1.90 6.20
N ILE A 88 -1.81 2.30 5.00
CA ILE A 88 -2.91 3.23 4.79
C ILE A 88 -3.97 2.62 3.87
N SER A 89 -5.16 3.20 3.85
CA SER A 89 -6.21 2.83 2.91
C SER A 89 -5.93 3.34 1.50
N VAL A 90 -6.63 2.80 0.51
CA VAL A 90 -6.62 3.28 -0.89
C VAL A 90 -6.99 4.76 -0.97
N ASP A 91 -8.00 5.20 -0.24
CA ASP A 91 -8.43 6.61 -0.22
C ASP A 91 -7.34 7.54 0.31
N ASN A 92 -6.65 7.12 1.38
CA ASN A 92 -5.55 7.87 1.96
C ASN A 92 -4.33 7.91 1.01
N ALA A 93 -4.03 6.78 0.37
CA ALA A 93 -2.98 6.69 -0.65
C ALA A 93 -3.27 7.63 -1.83
N THR A 94 -4.52 7.66 -2.31
CA THR A 94 -4.98 8.57 -3.36
C THR A 94 -4.80 10.03 -2.94
N THR A 95 -5.17 10.38 -1.71
CA THR A 95 -4.99 11.74 -1.17
C THR A 95 -3.51 12.15 -1.15
N ILE A 96 -2.63 11.26 -0.73
CA ILE A 96 -1.18 11.52 -0.69
C ILE A 96 -0.60 11.59 -2.11
N ASP A 97 -1.12 10.79 -3.03
CA ASP A 97 -0.69 10.79 -4.42
C ASP A 97 -1.01 12.07 -5.17
N ASP A 98 -2.07 12.75 -4.79
CA ASP A 98 -2.49 14.05 -5.36
C ASP A 98 -1.61 15.22 -4.89
N TRP A 99 -0.71 15.02 -3.91
CA TRP A 99 0.17 16.08 -3.45
C TRP A 99 1.29 16.37 -4.47
N THR A 100 1.76 17.62 -4.45
CA THR A 100 2.70 18.17 -5.44
C THR A 100 4.10 18.41 -4.89
N ASN A 101 4.48 17.67 -3.84
CA ASN A 101 5.84 17.69 -3.30
C ASN A 101 6.88 17.33 -4.39
N SER A 102 8.13 17.77 -4.20
CA SER A 102 9.14 17.73 -5.28
C SER A 102 9.78 16.36 -5.53
N GLY A 103 9.65 15.44 -4.59
CA GLY A 103 10.23 14.10 -4.65
C GLY A 103 9.18 12.99 -4.74
N THR A 104 9.41 11.91 -3.99
CA THR A 104 8.60 10.69 -4.06
C THR A 104 7.72 10.53 -2.82
N ASN A 105 6.52 9.95 -3.03
CA ASN A 105 5.66 9.47 -1.96
C ASN A 105 5.80 7.94 -1.85
N SER A 106 6.04 7.45 -0.64
CA SER A 106 6.24 6.04 -0.34
C SER A 106 5.30 5.60 0.78
N TYR A 107 4.50 4.57 0.53
CA TYR A 107 3.51 4.05 1.48
C TYR A 107 3.23 2.57 1.22
N ALA A 108 2.65 1.87 2.20
CA ALA A 108 2.06 0.56 2.02
C ALA A 108 0.53 0.67 2.15
N ILE A 109 -0.20 -0.12 1.37
CA ILE A 109 -1.67 -0.14 1.35
C ILE A 109 -2.19 -1.40 2.03
N SER A 110 -3.18 -1.23 2.90
CA SER A 110 -3.98 -2.33 3.43
C SER A 110 -5.44 -1.87 3.51
N ASP A 111 -6.30 -2.50 2.71
CA ASP A 111 -7.71 -2.13 2.59
C ASP A 111 -8.57 -3.35 2.23
N ASP A 112 -9.88 -3.20 2.18
CA ASP A 112 -10.78 -4.25 1.73
C ASP A 112 -10.55 -4.57 0.24
N ALA A 113 -10.77 -5.80 -0.17
CA ALA A 113 -10.51 -6.26 -1.53
C ALA A 113 -11.31 -5.48 -2.59
N ASP A 114 -12.55 -5.08 -2.27
CA ASP A 114 -13.40 -4.27 -3.15
C ASP A 114 -12.83 -2.87 -3.38
N GLN A 115 -12.24 -2.23 -2.34
CA GLN A 115 -11.59 -0.93 -2.43
C GLN A 115 -10.31 -1.01 -3.28
N ILE A 116 -9.51 -2.07 -3.08
CA ILE A 116 -8.32 -2.31 -3.90
C ILE A 116 -8.73 -2.58 -5.35
N ALA A 117 -9.73 -3.41 -5.61
CA ALA A 117 -10.23 -3.71 -6.95
C ALA A 117 -10.83 -2.48 -7.66
N ALA A 118 -11.40 -1.54 -6.91
CA ALA A 118 -11.93 -0.28 -7.43
C ALA A 118 -10.85 0.78 -7.71
N SER A 119 -9.61 0.58 -7.25
CA SER A 119 -8.49 1.50 -7.42
C SER A 119 -7.90 1.46 -8.84
N ASN A 120 -6.80 2.16 -9.03
CA ASN A 120 -6.08 2.20 -10.31
C ASN A 120 -4.57 1.98 -10.12
N ASP A 121 -3.92 1.52 -11.19
CA ASP A 121 -2.47 1.26 -11.20
C ASP A 121 -1.60 2.49 -10.86
N GLY A 122 -2.10 3.70 -11.04
CA GLY A 122 -1.35 4.92 -10.73
C GLY A 122 -1.08 5.04 -9.22
N VAL A 123 -2.09 4.82 -8.40
CA VAL A 123 -1.99 4.83 -6.92
C VAL A 123 -1.31 3.56 -6.42
N LEU A 124 -1.74 2.39 -6.91
CA LEU A 124 -1.20 1.10 -6.47
C LEU A 124 0.29 0.95 -6.85
N GLY A 125 0.70 1.45 -8.02
CA GLY A 125 2.07 1.36 -8.50
C GLY A 125 3.11 2.13 -7.70
N LYS A 126 2.69 3.03 -6.79
CA LYS A 126 3.57 3.76 -5.87
C LYS A 126 3.69 3.09 -4.50
N ALA A 127 2.81 2.13 -4.20
CA ALA A 127 2.85 1.42 -2.95
C ALA A 127 4.04 0.44 -2.89
N THR A 128 4.66 0.35 -1.72
CA THR A 128 5.75 -0.61 -1.45
C THR A 128 5.23 -2.02 -1.17
N ALA A 129 3.99 -2.13 -0.72
CA ALA A 129 3.27 -3.39 -0.52
C ALA A 129 1.76 -3.11 -0.54
N ILE A 130 0.97 -4.08 -1.00
CA ILE A 130 -0.50 -4.01 -1.01
C ILE A 130 -1.06 -5.30 -0.46
N THR A 131 -1.96 -5.20 0.52
CA THR A 131 -2.60 -6.34 1.16
C THR A 131 -4.11 -6.12 1.28
N ALA A 132 -4.90 -7.04 0.75
CA ALA A 132 -6.34 -7.08 0.98
C ALA A 132 -6.65 -7.63 2.38
N GLN A 133 -7.48 -6.92 3.14
CA GLN A 133 -7.91 -7.31 4.50
C GLN A 133 -9.08 -8.28 4.48
N THR A 134 -9.90 -8.21 3.45
CA THR A 134 -11.02 -9.12 3.19
C THR A 134 -10.70 -10.03 2.01
N ALA A 135 -11.33 -11.21 1.96
CA ALA A 135 -11.23 -12.05 0.78
C ALA A 135 -11.92 -11.37 -0.42
N ALA A 136 -11.28 -11.45 -1.58
CA ALA A 136 -11.84 -10.97 -2.83
C ALA A 136 -12.90 -11.96 -3.36
N THR A 137 -13.95 -11.45 -3.95
CA THR A 137 -14.82 -12.25 -4.82
C THR A 137 -14.03 -12.68 -6.08
N VAL A 138 -14.55 -13.67 -6.81
CA VAL A 138 -13.93 -14.10 -8.08
C VAL A 138 -13.81 -12.95 -9.10
N SER A 139 -14.77 -12.02 -9.11
CA SER A 139 -14.75 -10.85 -10.00
C SER A 139 -13.68 -9.84 -9.60
N GLU A 140 -13.55 -9.54 -8.31
CA GLU A 140 -12.52 -8.67 -7.76
C GLU A 140 -11.14 -9.25 -7.97
N ALA A 141 -10.97 -10.57 -7.71
CA ALA A 141 -9.72 -11.28 -7.97
C ALA A 141 -9.26 -11.16 -9.43
N ALA A 142 -10.20 -11.25 -10.38
CA ALA A 142 -9.90 -11.07 -11.80
C ALA A 142 -9.43 -9.63 -12.13
N THR A 143 -9.95 -8.63 -11.41
CA THR A 143 -9.54 -7.23 -11.54
C THR A 143 -8.17 -7.01 -10.89
N ILE A 144 -7.98 -7.51 -9.67
CA ILE A 144 -6.73 -7.39 -8.91
C ILE A 144 -5.56 -8.04 -9.67
N ALA A 145 -5.77 -9.22 -10.23
CA ALA A 145 -4.77 -9.91 -11.05
C ALA A 145 -4.46 -9.20 -12.39
N GLY A 146 -5.22 -8.17 -12.74
CA GLY A 146 -4.96 -7.31 -13.90
C GLY A 146 -4.04 -6.12 -13.59
N PHE A 147 -3.76 -5.82 -12.32
CA PHE A 147 -2.87 -4.74 -11.95
C PHE A 147 -1.40 -5.08 -12.23
N THR A 148 -0.60 -4.05 -12.45
CA THR A 148 0.84 -4.22 -12.69
C THR A 148 1.65 -4.41 -11.40
N THR A 149 1.05 -4.08 -10.25
CA THR A 149 1.66 -4.19 -8.92
C THR A 149 1.10 -5.40 -8.20
N ASP A 150 1.97 -6.20 -7.59
CA ASP A 150 1.58 -7.39 -6.84
C ASP A 150 0.72 -7.03 -5.62
N VAL A 151 -0.42 -7.70 -5.50
CA VAL A 151 -1.35 -7.58 -4.38
C VAL A 151 -1.42 -8.91 -3.63
N THR A 152 -1.28 -8.88 -2.31
CA THR A 152 -1.54 -10.07 -1.49
C THR A 152 -3.02 -10.13 -1.14
N PHE A 153 -3.73 -11.18 -1.59
CA PHE A 153 -5.17 -11.35 -1.36
C PHE A 153 -5.57 -12.81 -1.25
N ASP A 154 -6.69 -13.05 -0.60
CA ASP A 154 -7.40 -14.33 -0.58
C ASP A 154 -8.66 -14.23 -1.46
N VAL A 155 -9.19 -15.35 -1.92
CA VAL A 155 -10.41 -15.42 -2.71
C VAL A 155 -11.48 -16.23 -1.96
N GLU A 156 -12.71 -15.73 -1.96
CA GLU A 156 -13.87 -16.45 -1.48
C GLU A 156 -14.98 -16.39 -2.53
N GLY A 157 -15.57 -17.53 -2.86
CA GLY A 157 -16.61 -17.56 -3.88
C GLY A 157 -17.49 -18.78 -3.85
N ALA A 158 -18.71 -18.64 -4.38
CA ALA A 158 -19.60 -19.78 -4.60
C ALA A 158 -19.06 -20.72 -5.69
N ALA A 159 -19.40 -21.98 -5.63
CA ALA A 159 -18.96 -22.99 -6.61
C ALA A 159 -19.24 -22.59 -8.07
N ALA A 160 -20.36 -21.90 -8.33
CA ALA A 160 -20.72 -21.42 -9.67
C ALA A 160 -19.75 -20.35 -10.17
N ASP A 161 -19.33 -19.44 -9.31
CA ASP A 161 -18.39 -18.37 -9.66
C ASP A 161 -16.97 -18.93 -9.84
N LEU A 162 -16.51 -19.79 -8.91
CA LEU A 162 -15.24 -20.50 -9.01
C LEU A 162 -15.14 -21.39 -10.25
N ALA A 163 -16.26 -21.99 -10.69
CA ALA A 163 -16.28 -22.78 -11.93
C ALA A 163 -15.94 -21.93 -13.17
N SER A 164 -16.28 -20.64 -13.17
CA SER A 164 -15.98 -19.69 -14.24
C SER A 164 -14.64 -18.92 -14.05
N ALA A 165 -13.97 -19.07 -12.91
CA ALA A 165 -12.79 -18.32 -12.56
C ALA A 165 -11.61 -18.54 -13.53
N SER A 166 -10.86 -17.48 -13.77
CA SER A 166 -9.61 -17.51 -14.52
C SER A 166 -8.52 -18.21 -13.71
N ALA A 167 -7.86 -19.20 -14.30
CA ALA A 167 -6.73 -19.86 -13.66
C ALA A 167 -5.58 -18.88 -13.32
N THR A 168 -5.37 -17.86 -14.16
CA THR A 168 -4.36 -16.81 -13.92
C THR A 168 -4.69 -16.02 -12.66
N ALA A 169 -5.94 -15.54 -12.54
CA ALA A 169 -6.34 -14.77 -11.36
C ALA A 169 -6.28 -15.63 -10.07
N MET A 170 -6.67 -16.90 -10.16
CA MET A 170 -6.61 -17.81 -9.00
C MET A 170 -5.16 -18.16 -8.60
N ALA A 171 -4.24 -18.21 -9.55
CA ALA A 171 -2.83 -18.49 -9.26
C ALA A 171 -2.13 -17.36 -8.48
N GLU A 172 -2.63 -16.12 -8.54
CA GLU A 172 -2.11 -14.97 -7.81
C GLU A 172 -2.67 -14.88 -6.38
N ALA A 173 -3.79 -15.55 -6.10
CA ALA A 173 -4.36 -15.60 -4.76
C ALA A 173 -3.45 -16.33 -3.77
N ARG A 174 -3.52 -15.95 -2.50
CA ARG A 174 -2.87 -16.69 -1.43
C ARG A 174 -3.68 -17.93 -1.06
N HIS A 175 -4.95 -17.76 -0.70
CA HIS A 175 -5.88 -18.83 -0.36
C HIS A 175 -7.16 -18.71 -1.17
N ILE A 176 -7.81 -19.83 -1.46
CA ILE A 176 -9.09 -19.86 -2.16
C ILE A 176 -10.08 -20.69 -1.32
N THR A 177 -11.22 -20.10 -1.00
CA THR A 177 -12.27 -20.75 -0.21
C THR A 177 -13.57 -20.83 -1.00
N ALA A 178 -14.11 -22.04 -1.18
CA ALA A 178 -15.47 -22.21 -1.67
C ALA A 178 -16.47 -22.04 -0.53
N THR A 179 -17.50 -21.19 -0.74
CA THR A 179 -18.53 -20.88 0.28
C THR A 179 -19.67 -21.91 0.32
N ASP A 180 -19.76 -22.76 -0.69
CA ASP A 180 -20.71 -23.85 -0.80
C ASP A 180 -20.02 -25.12 -1.34
N ASN A 181 -20.76 -26.23 -1.35
CA ASN A 181 -20.22 -27.50 -1.82
C ASN A 181 -19.89 -27.48 -3.31
N VAL A 182 -18.70 -27.94 -3.65
CA VAL A 182 -18.25 -28.06 -5.04
C VAL A 182 -18.47 -29.49 -5.58
N THR A 183 -18.53 -29.65 -6.89
CA THR A 183 -18.46 -30.98 -7.52
C THR A 183 -17.01 -31.49 -7.55
N VAL A 184 -16.81 -32.80 -7.69
CA VAL A 184 -15.50 -33.42 -7.91
C VAL A 184 -14.74 -32.73 -9.08
N ALA A 185 -15.45 -32.44 -10.18
CA ALA A 185 -14.86 -31.81 -11.35
C ALA A 185 -14.32 -30.41 -11.04
N LEU A 186 -15.06 -29.61 -10.23
CA LEU A 186 -14.59 -28.30 -9.81
C LEU A 186 -13.43 -28.41 -8.80
N ALA A 187 -13.52 -29.32 -7.83
CA ALA A 187 -12.42 -29.57 -6.90
C ALA A 187 -11.12 -29.95 -7.63
N GLN A 188 -11.19 -30.82 -8.63
CA GLN A 188 -10.04 -31.15 -9.49
C GLN A 188 -9.51 -29.93 -10.26
N LYS A 189 -10.39 -29.01 -10.71
CA LYS A 189 -9.97 -27.78 -11.34
C LYS A 189 -9.27 -26.87 -10.33
N MET A 190 -9.79 -26.73 -9.11
CA MET A 190 -9.15 -25.95 -8.03
C MET A 190 -7.76 -26.50 -7.69
N ASP A 191 -7.62 -27.81 -7.57
CA ASP A 191 -6.33 -28.49 -7.33
C ASP A 191 -5.26 -28.22 -8.44
N THR A 192 -5.66 -27.69 -9.61
CA THR A 192 -4.72 -27.29 -10.67
C THR A 192 -4.24 -25.85 -10.55
N TRP A 193 -4.87 -25.04 -9.71
CA TRP A 193 -4.41 -23.66 -9.50
C TRP A 193 -3.14 -23.64 -8.66
N VAL A 194 -2.15 -22.89 -9.09
CA VAL A 194 -0.82 -22.85 -8.47
C VAL A 194 -0.73 -21.58 -7.61
N ASN A 195 -1.71 -21.40 -6.72
CA ASN A 195 -1.71 -20.34 -5.73
C ASN A 195 -0.70 -20.63 -4.59
N SER A 196 -0.35 -19.62 -3.80
CA SER A 196 0.72 -19.71 -2.81
C SER A 196 0.32 -20.39 -1.49
N GLY A 197 -0.98 -20.55 -1.24
CA GLY A 197 -1.52 -21.13 0.00
C GLY A 197 -2.35 -22.38 -0.21
N ASN A 198 -3.40 -22.53 0.58
CA ASN A 198 -4.26 -23.71 0.58
C ASN A 198 -5.64 -23.37 0.02
N ASP A 199 -6.22 -24.29 -0.74
CA ASP A 199 -7.61 -24.26 -1.16
C ASP A 199 -8.49 -24.96 -0.14
N VAL A 200 -9.64 -24.37 0.20
CA VAL A 200 -10.61 -24.90 1.15
C VAL A 200 -11.94 -25.11 0.44
N TYR A 201 -12.39 -26.34 0.38
CA TYR A 201 -13.69 -26.69 -0.22
C TYR A 201 -14.27 -27.95 0.41
N ALA A 202 -15.61 -28.07 0.37
CA ALA A 202 -16.32 -29.31 0.65
C ALA A 202 -16.91 -29.85 -0.66
N ILE A 203 -16.96 -31.16 -0.82
CA ILE A 203 -17.47 -31.80 -2.03
C ILE A 203 -18.85 -32.38 -1.77
N SER A 204 -19.78 -32.13 -2.70
CA SER A 204 -21.06 -32.86 -2.82
C SER A 204 -21.23 -33.35 -4.26
N ASP A 205 -21.26 -34.69 -4.44
CA ASP A 205 -21.42 -35.32 -5.75
C ASP A 205 -22.10 -36.69 -5.61
N THR A 206 -22.44 -37.33 -6.73
CA THR A 206 -23.04 -38.66 -6.70
C THR A 206 -22.05 -39.70 -6.19
N ALA A 207 -22.56 -40.72 -5.46
CA ALA A 207 -21.72 -41.81 -4.96
C ALA A 207 -20.93 -42.52 -6.06
N ALA A 208 -21.44 -42.54 -7.29
CA ALA A 208 -20.73 -43.10 -8.43
C ALA A 208 -19.51 -42.30 -8.83
N ILE A 209 -19.60 -40.96 -8.78
CA ILE A 209 -18.47 -40.03 -9.07
C ILE A 209 -17.44 -40.09 -7.93
N LEU A 210 -17.92 -40.02 -6.68
CA LEU A 210 -17.05 -40.06 -5.50
C LEU A 210 -16.22 -41.34 -5.42
N ALA A 211 -16.80 -42.48 -5.87
CA ALA A 211 -16.12 -43.78 -5.87
C ALA A 211 -15.10 -43.98 -7.01
N LEU A 212 -14.99 -43.05 -7.96
CA LEU A 212 -14.00 -43.16 -9.03
C LEU A 212 -12.58 -42.97 -8.49
N GLY A 213 -11.65 -43.82 -8.90
CA GLY A 213 -10.22 -43.67 -8.55
C GLY A 213 -9.61 -42.32 -8.97
N SER A 214 -10.14 -41.71 -10.04
CA SER A 214 -9.74 -40.37 -10.49
C SER A 214 -10.20 -39.25 -9.55
N SER A 215 -11.18 -39.50 -8.65
CA SER A 215 -11.68 -38.52 -7.66
C SER A 215 -10.85 -38.52 -6.36
N ALA A 216 -9.99 -39.53 -6.15
CA ALA A 216 -9.37 -39.79 -4.85
C ALA A 216 -8.51 -38.61 -4.33
N ALA A 217 -7.81 -37.89 -5.22
CA ALA A 217 -6.99 -36.73 -4.83
C ALA A 217 -7.87 -35.59 -4.33
N ALA A 218 -8.87 -35.15 -5.12
CA ALA A 218 -9.79 -34.08 -4.75
C ALA A 218 -10.60 -34.40 -3.47
N VAL A 219 -11.07 -35.65 -3.33
CA VAL A 219 -11.75 -36.12 -2.13
C VAL A 219 -10.81 -36.11 -0.91
N GLY A 220 -9.53 -36.44 -1.09
CA GLY A 220 -8.52 -36.40 -0.03
C GLY A 220 -8.14 -34.99 0.43
N ASN A 221 -8.28 -34.00 -0.45
CA ASN A 221 -7.96 -32.60 -0.15
C ASN A 221 -9.20 -31.84 0.41
N ALA A 222 -10.41 -32.35 0.21
CA ALA A 222 -11.62 -31.69 0.65
C ALA A 222 -11.72 -31.58 2.18
N SER A 223 -12.27 -30.48 2.68
CA SER A 223 -12.59 -30.27 4.09
C SER A 223 -13.80 -31.09 4.57
N GLY A 224 -14.65 -31.54 3.63
CA GLY A 224 -15.82 -32.39 3.84
C GLY A 224 -16.29 -33.01 2.54
N VAL A 225 -16.98 -34.17 2.64
CA VAL A 225 -17.53 -34.89 1.48
C VAL A 225 -18.95 -35.34 1.82
N GLU A 226 -19.96 -35.03 0.96
CA GLU A 226 -21.36 -35.40 1.09
C GLU A 226 -21.90 -36.12 -0.17
#